data_8846fd02ac155702cb5d58033b97f31f
#
_entry.id   8846fd02ac155702cb5d58033b97f31f
#
_cell.length_a   1.000
_cell.length_b   1.000
_cell.length_c   1.000
_cell.angle_alpha   90.00
_cell.angle_beta   90.00
_cell.angle_gamma   90.00
#
_symmetry.space_group_name_H-M   'P 1'
#
loop_
_entity.id
_entity.type
_entity.pdbx_description
1 polymer ?
#
loop_
_entity_poly.entity_id
_entity_poly.type
_entity_poly.pdbx_seq_one_letter_code
_entity_poly.pdbx_strand_id
1 'polypeptide(L)'
;MCALLFGYMYVSQPTPEQIEAARRYNDSIARANAEAAVKEVAEAAVADTILGEEATAQDSAQIALLDSLNNVKLLQTYGTLAERTQGTEQKVVLQNNVLRLTISTKGGQIEEAVLKQYDDYQGDTLVVFTEKNNDLYYTLNTPKGSFNTDKFYFEPVNVTDTTATLRLRASDGAEFNFVYALTGPDSYLVNYSIETKNIENMINDRTVLMNWRQSLPRTELGRDFEGRYSQMYYKYSGHSTEDLSSSSRDD
;
A
#
# COMPACT_ATOMS: atom_id res chain seq x y z
N MET A 1 -28.64 -23.17 -29.19
CA MET A 1 -27.92 -21.93 -29.62
C MET A 1 -27.17 -21.23 -28.47
N CYS A 2 -27.60 -21.29 -27.21
CA CYS A 2 -26.89 -20.65 -26.08
C CYS A 2 -25.51 -21.27 -25.70
N ALA A 3 -25.33 -22.60 -25.89
CA ALA A 3 -24.07 -23.27 -25.54
C ALA A 3 -22.85 -22.86 -26.39
N LEU A 4 -23.10 -22.46 -27.66
CA LEU A 4 -22.02 -22.00 -28.55
C LEU A 4 -21.51 -20.59 -28.20
N LEU A 5 -22.38 -19.74 -27.68
CA LEU A 5 -22.02 -18.39 -27.23
C LEU A 5 -21.15 -18.42 -25.92
N PHE A 6 -21.47 -19.34 -25.03
CA PHE A 6 -20.65 -19.54 -23.80
C PHE A 6 -19.26 -20.10 -24.12
N GLY A 7 -19.18 -21.07 -25.07
CA GLY A 7 -17.90 -21.61 -25.52
C GLY A 7 -16.99 -20.56 -26.19
N TYR A 8 -17.58 -19.65 -27.00
CA TYR A 8 -16.82 -18.57 -27.64
C TYR A 8 -16.32 -17.53 -26.63
N MET A 9 -17.11 -17.23 -25.60
CA MET A 9 -16.73 -16.28 -24.55
C MET A 9 -15.60 -16.83 -23.66
N TYR A 10 -15.56 -18.14 -23.44
CA TYR A 10 -14.51 -18.80 -22.65
C TYR A 10 -13.18 -18.89 -23.43
N VAL A 11 -13.23 -19.12 -24.74
CA VAL A 11 -12.03 -19.20 -25.62
C VAL A 11 -11.48 -17.81 -25.95
N SER A 12 -12.29 -16.73 -25.82
CA SER A 12 -11.87 -15.35 -26.14
C SER A 12 -11.29 -14.59 -24.94
N GLN A 13 -11.19 -15.22 -23.77
CA GLN A 13 -10.55 -14.56 -22.64
C GLN A 13 -9.03 -14.51 -22.86
N PRO A 14 -8.40 -13.32 -22.69
CA PRO A 14 -6.96 -13.22 -22.84
C PRO A 14 -6.27 -14.08 -21.79
N THR A 15 -5.28 -14.84 -22.20
CA THR A 15 -4.48 -15.66 -21.29
C THR A 15 -3.70 -14.79 -20.30
N PRO A 16 -3.34 -15.32 -19.13
CA PRO A 16 -2.51 -14.59 -18.15
C PRO A 16 -1.23 -14.01 -18.78
N GLU A 17 -0.61 -14.72 -19.73
CA GLU A 17 0.57 -14.26 -20.47
C GLU A 17 0.26 -13.06 -21.40
N GLN A 18 -0.91 -13.05 -22.03
CA GLN A 18 -1.35 -11.92 -22.87
C GLN A 18 -1.65 -10.68 -22.03
N ILE A 19 -2.24 -10.86 -20.85
CA ILE A 19 -2.50 -9.76 -19.91
C ILE A 19 -1.17 -9.18 -19.41
N GLU A 20 -0.21 -10.04 -19.08
CA GLU A 20 1.10 -9.60 -18.62
C GLU A 20 1.91 -8.92 -19.75
N ALA A 21 1.84 -9.46 -20.96
CA ALA A 21 2.45 -8.83 -22.13
C ALA A 21 1.84 -7.46 -22.45
N ALA A 22 0.51 -7.33 -22.35
CA ALA A 22 -0.18 -6.05 -22.52
C ALA A 22 0.19 -5.03 -21.44
N ARG A 23 0.36 -5.46 -20.18
CA ARG A 23 0.85 -4.60 -19.09
C ARG A 23 2.29 -4.13 -19.36
N ARG A 24 3.20 -5.03 -19.71
CA ARG A 24 4.59 -4.69 -20.04
C ARG A 24 4.67 -3.73 -21.24
N TYR A 25 3.81 -3.93 -22.24
CA TYR A 25 3.74 -3.04 -23.40
C TYR A 25 3.23 -1.65 -23.02
N ASN A 26 2.16 -1.56 -22.24
CA ASN A 26 1.63 -0.29 -21.75
C ASN A 26 2.61 0.44 -20.83
N ASP A 27 3.31 -0.28 -19.95
CA ASP A 27 4.36 0.28 -19.10
C ASP A 27 5.55 0.79 -19.93
N SER A 28 5.92 0.09 -21.00
CA SER A 28 6.99 0.53 -21.91
C SER A 28 6.61 1.79 -22.68
N ILE A 29 5.37 1.90 -23.16
CA ILE A 29 4.86 3.11 -23.79
C ILE A 29 4.78 4.28 -22.80
N ALA A 30 4.30 4.03 -21.59
CA ALA A 30 4.24 5.05 -20.54
C ALA A 30 5.64 5.59 -20.19
N ARG A 31 6.65 4.71 -20.11
CA ARG A 31 8.05 5.11 -19.91
C ARG A 31 8.60 5.88 -21.10
N ALA A 32 8.38 5.40 -22.33
CA ALA A 32 8.84 6.06 -23.53
C ALA A 32 8.22 7.46 -23.70
N ASN A 33 6.94 7.62 -23.39
CA ASN A 33 6.27 8.92 -23.43
C ASN A 33 6.75 9.85 -22.31
N ALA A 34 7.07 9.33 -21.13
CA ALA A 34 7.65 10.10 -20.05
C ALA A 34 9.08 10.56 -20.38
N GLU A 35 9.91 9.68 -20.97
CA GLU A 35 11.27 10.01 -21.42
C GLU A 35 11.25 11.02 -22.59
N ALA A 36 10.29 10.89 -23.53
CA ALA A 36 10.14 11.83 -24.63
C ALA A 36 9.73 13.22 -24.11
N ALA A 37 8.79 13.29 -23.16
CA ALA A 37 8.39 14.55 -22.54
C ALA A 37 9.55 15.22 -21.76
N VAL A 38 10.35 14.42 -21.04
CA VAL A 38 11.53 14.92 -20.33
C VAL A 38 12.59 15.41 -21.31
N LYS A 39 12.78 14.73 -22.44
CA LYS A 39 13.74 15.12 -23.47
C LYS A 39 13.32 16.39 -24.21
N GLU A 40 12.04 16.55 -24.52
CA GLU A 40 11.48 17.75 -25.15
C GLU A 40 11.61 18.98 -24.25
N VAL A 41 11.40 18.81 -22.92
CA VAL A 41 11.61 19.85 -21.93
C VAL A 41 13.10 20.17 -21.74
N ALA A 42 13.98 19.16 -21.79
CA ALA A 42 15.43 19.34 -21.69
C ALA A 42 16.01 20.03 -22.93
N GLU A 43 15.52 19.72 -24.15
CA GLU A 43 15.94 20.37 -25.39
C GLU A 43 15.45 21.82 -25.47
N ALA A 44 14.26 22.11 -24.95
CA ALA A 44 13.74 23.48 -24.82
C ALA A 44 14.56 24.31 -23.82
N ALA A 45 15.01 23.69 -22.72
CA ALA A 45 15.85 24.35 -21.71
C ALA A 45 17.27 24.65 -22.19
N VAL A 46 17.83 23.81 -23.08
CA VAL A 46 19.19 24.02 -23.64
C VAL A 46 19.21 25.11 -24.72
N ALA A 47 18.10 25.35 -25.42
CA ALA A 47 18.00 26.39 -26.45
C ALA A 47 17.99 27.82 -25.88
N ASP A 48 17.71 28.00 -24.59
CA ASP A 48 17.57 29.31 -23.95
C ASP A 48 18.79 29.71 -23.07
N THR A 49 19.86 28.88 -23.04
CA THR A 49 21.01 29.07 -22.13
C THR A 49 22.14 29.95 -22.71
N ILE A 50 21.86 30.77 -23.72
CA ILE A 50 22.85 31.73 -24.22
C ILE A 50 22.30 33.15 -24.04
N LEU A 51 22.33 33.67 -22.82
CA LEU A 51 22.51 35.10 -22.50
C LEU A 51 22.45 35.33 -20.97
N GLY A 52 23.51 35.83 -20.44
CA GLY A 52 23.97 36.17 -19.12
C GLY A 52 23.00 36.65 -18.02
N GLU A 53 23.35 36.29 -16.81
CA GLU A 53 23.14 36.97 -15.52
C GLU A 53 21.71 37.38 -15.12
N GLU A 54 20.77 36.41 -15.11
CA GLU A 54 19.53 36.46 -14.29
C GLU A 54 19.12 35.09 -13.76
N ALA A 55 20.08 34.27 -13.31
CA ALA A 55 19.90 32.85 -13.02
C ALA A 55 18.94 32.49 -11.86
N THR A 56 18.65 33.40 -10.91
CA THR A 56 17.90 33.04 -9.70
C THR A 56 16.37 33.20 -9.81
N ALA A 57 15.89 34.11 -10.61
CA ALA A 57 14.44 34.32 -10.79
C ALA A 57 13.87 33.37 -11.86
N GLN A 58 14.65 33.06 -12.88
CA GLN A 58 14.29 32.14 -13.97
C GLN A 58 14.26 30.70 -13.50
N ASP A 59 15.22 30.26 -12.67
CA ASP A 59 15.22 28.93 -12.05
C ASP A 59 14.00 28.72 -11.14
N SER A 60 13.62 29.75 -10.35
CA SER A 60 12.43 29.69 -9.50
C SER A 60 11.13 29.59 -10.31
N ALA A 61 11.03 30.29 -11.42
CA ALA A 61 9.87 30.25 -12.32
C ALA A 61 9.77 28.88 -13.04
N GLN A 62 10.90 28.31 -13.43
CA GLN A 62 10.97 27.00 -14.08
C GLN A 62 10.61 25.87 -13.10
N ILE A 63 11.10 25.92 -11.87
CA ILE A 63 10.73 24.99 -10.79
C ILE A 63 9.23 25.07 -10.51
N ALA A 64 8.67 26.27 -10.37
CA ALA A 64 7.23 26.48 -10.15
C ALA A 64 6.36 25.95 -11.30
N LEU A 65 6.84 26.07 -12.56
CA LEU A 65 6.16 25.50 -13.72
C LEU A 65 6.18 23.97 -13.71
N LEU A 66 7.33 23.38 -13.40
CA LEU A 66 7.47 21.91 -13.29
C LEU A 66 6.59 21.35 -12.17
N ASP A 67 6.56 22.02 -11.02
CA ASP A 67 5.70 21.64 -9.91
C ASP A 67 4.21 21.74 -10.29
N SER A 68 3.83 22.81 -11.00
CA SER A 68 2.46 23.00 -11.51
C SER A 68 2.07 21.88 -12.49
N LEU A 69 2.94 21.56 -13.45
CA LEU A 69 2.72 20.47 -14.41
C LEU A 69 2.63 19.10 -13.72
N ASN A 70 3.49 18.85 -12.73
CA ASN A 70 3.45 17.63 -11.93
C ASN A 70 2.14 17.52 -11.13
N ASN A 71 1.69 18.62 -10.51
CA ASN A 71 0.43 18.65 -9.79
C ASN A 71 -0.78 18.41 -10.71
N VAL A 72 -0.79 18.97 -11.92
CA VAL A 72 -1.83 18.68 -12.93
C VAL A 72 -1.84 17.20 -13.29
N LYS A 73 -0.67 16.59 -13.52
CA LYS A 73 -0.55 15.16 -13.80
C LYS A 73 -1.05 14.30 -12.65
N LEU A 74 -0.70 14.63 -11.41
CA LEU A 74 -1.18 13.93 -10.22
C LEU A 74 -2.71 14.02 -10.09
N LEU A 75 -3.30 15.21 -10.30
CA LEU A 75 -4.75 15.40 -10.29
C LEU A 75 -5.44 14.61 -11.40
N GLN A 76 -4.87 14.54 -12.58
CA GLN A 76 -5.39 13.71 -13.69
C GLN A 76 -5.37 12.23 -13.35
N THR A 77 -4.28 11.77 -12.71
CA THR A 77 -4.07 10.36 -12.38
C THR A 77 -4.88 9.93 -11.16
N TYR A 78 -4.77 10.65 -10.04
CA TYR A 78 -5.31 10.24 -8.74
C TYR A 78 -6.59 10.97 -8.33
N GLY A 79 -6.99 11.99 -9.09
CA GLY A 79 -8.19 12.76 -8.78
C GLY A 79 -8.12 13.42 -7.41
N THR A 80 -9.14 13.24 -6.58
CA THR A 80 -9.25 13.83 -5.25
C THR A 80 -8.20 13.32 -4.25
N LEU A 81 -7.50 12.24 -4.56
CA LEU A 81 -6.40 11.68 -3.76
C LEU A 81 -5.00 12.20 -4.15
N ALA A 82 -4.89 13.06 -5.17
CA ALA A 82 -3.62 13.52 -5.70
C ALA A 82 -2.68 14.13 -4.63
N GLU A 83 -3.22 14.97 -3.74
CA GLU A 83 -2.45 15.60 -2.67
C GLU A 83 -1.85 14.60 -1.68
N ARG A 84 -2.45 13.42 -1.56
CA ARG A 84 -2.02 12.36 -0.64
C ARG A 84 -0.94 11.46 -1.21
N THR A 85 -0.57 11.64 -2.48
CA THR A 85 0.59 10.97 -3.09
C THR A 85 1.92 11.61 -2.72
N GLN A 86 1.87 12.82 -2.15
CA GLN A 86 3.04 13.57 -1.72
C GLN A 86 3.00 13.76 -0.20
N GLY A 87 4.13 13.60 0.45
CA GLY A 87 4.23 13.75 1.90
C GLY A 87 5.57 13.26 2.44
N THR A 88 5.74 13.42 3.74
CA THR A 88 6.88 12.86 4.47
C THR A 88 6.38 11.71 5.33
N GLU A 89 7.03 10.58 5.19
CA GLU A 89 6.73 9.42 6.01
C GLU A 89 7.08 9.68 7.47
N GLN A 90 6.16 9.34 8.36
CA GLN A 90 6.32 9.38 9.81
C GLN A 90 6.00 8.02 10.39
N LYS A 91 6.60 7.70 11.53
CA LYS A 91 6.33 6.47 12.27
C LYS A 91 5.51 6.80 13.51
N VAL A 92 4.39 6.08 13.67
CA VAL A 92 3.54 6.12 14.87
C VAL A 92 3.81 4.86 15.67
N VAL A 93 4.13 5.01 16.95
CA VAL A 93 4.41 3.87 17.84
C VAL A 93 3.25 3.70 18.81
N LEU A 94 2.66 2.50 18.82
CA LEU A 94 1.72 2.06 19.84
C LEU A 94 2.40 1.02 20.72
N GLN A 95 2.21 1.11 22.02
CA GLN A 95 2.82 0.14 22.93
C GLN A 95 2.03 -0.04 24.22
N ASN A 96 2.13 -1.24 24.76
CA ASN A 96 1.71 -1.58 26.11
C ASN A 96 2.86 -2.32 26.84
N ASN A 97 2.61 -3.04 27.92
CA ASN A 97 3.64 -3.76 28.67
C ASN A 97 4.29 -4.90 27.87
N VAL A 98 3.59 -5.51 26.92
CA VAL A 98 3.98 -6.75 26.24
C VAL A 98 4.19 -6.62 24.73
N LEU A 99 3.63 -5.59 24.11
CA LEU A 99 3.64 -5.41 22.66
C LEU A 99 4.06 -3.98 22.30
N ARG A 100 4.87 -3.85 21.25
CA ARG A 100 5.16 -2.58 20.56
C ARG A 100 4.90 -2.75 19.08
N LEU A 101 4.15 -1.81 18.50
CA LEU A 101 3.86 -1.73 17.08
C LEU A 101 4.42 -0.42 16.53
N THR A 102 5.05 -0.49 15.36
CA THR A 102 5.45 0.67 14.57
C THR A 102 4.57 0.73 13.33
N ILE A 103 3.87 1.83 13.14
CA ILE A 103 2.92 2.05 12.03
C ILE A 103 3.47 3.16 11.15
N SER A 104 3.56 2.94 9.84
CA SER A 104 3.94 3.97 8.88
C SER A 104 2.75 4.84 8.48
N THR A 105 2.97 6.14 8.36
CA THR A 105 2.00 7.03 7.72
C THR A 105 1.95 6.84 6.20
N LYS A 106 2.99 6.28 5.57
CA LYS A 106 2.94 5.85 4.19
C LYS A 106 2.24 4.50 4.10
N GLY A 107 1.11 4.46 3.41
CA GLY A 107 0.26 3.27 3.34
C GLY A 107 -0.61 3.02 4.57
N GLY A 108 -0.33 3.64 5.71
CA GLY A 108 -1.10 3.47 6.96
C GLY A 108 -0.94 2.08 7.60
N GLN A 109 0.09 1.32 7.27
CA GLN A 109 0.28 -0.08 7.64
C GLN A 109 1.19 -0.26 8.86
N ILE A 110 1.00 -1.39 9.58
CA ILE A 110 1.95 -1.81 10.62
C ILE A 110 3.20 -2.35 9.91
N GLU A 111 4.36 -1.78 10.23
CA GLU A 111 5.64 -2.20 9.65
C GLU A 111 6.47 -3.07 10.58
N GLU A 112 6.29 -2.93 11.88
CA GLU A 112 7.03 -3.71 12.86
C GLU A 112 6.13 -4.11 14.03
N ALA A 113 6.28 -5.34 14.48
CA ALA A 113 5.67 -5.84 15.70
C ALA A 113 6.73 -6.53 16.57
N VAL A 114 6.86 -6.07 17.83
CA VAL A 114 7.83 -6.57 18.80
C VAL A 114 7.11 -7.11 20.03
N LEU A 115 7.42 -8.35 20.41
CA LEU A 115 6.94 -8.98 21.64
C LEU A 115 7.97 -8.75 22.74
N LYS A 116 7.71 -7.81 23.66
CA LYS A 116 8.66 -7.33 24.67
C LYS A 116 9.09 -8.36 25.72
N GLN A 117 8.32 -9.43 25.87
CA GLN A 117 8.53 -10.47 26.89
C GLN A 117 9.04 -11.79 26.29
N TYR A 118 9.38 -11.80 25.01
CA TYR A 118 9.91 -12.97 24.33
C TYR A 118 11.23 -12.64 23.66
N ASP A 119 12.12 -13.60 23.67
CA ASP A 119 13.39 -13.55 22.96
C ASP A 119 13.37 -14.57 21.82
N ASP A 120 14.14 -14.27 20.77
CA ASP A 120 14.39 -15.21 19.68
C ASP A 120 15.49 -16.22 20.08
N TYR A 121 15.82 -17.14 19.17
CA TYR A 121 16.85 -18.18 19.41
C TYR A 121 18.27 -17.61 19.58
N GLN A 122 18.50 -16.34 19.30
CA GLN A 122 19.78 -15.66 19.50
C GLN A 122 19.85 -14.93 20.85
N GLY A 123 18.72 -14.82 21.54
CA GLY A 123 18.56 -14.10 22.80
C GLY A 123 18.26 -12.61 22.60
N ASP A 124 17.88 -12.20 21.39
CA ASP A 124 17.41 -10.85 21.10
C ASP A 124 15.90 -10.76 21.29
N THR A 125 15.38 -9.59 21.66
CA THR A 125 13.93 -9.38 21.80
C THR A 125 13.19 -9.76 20.51
N LEU A 126 12.15 -10.56 20.64
CA LEU A 126 11.42 -11.15 19.52
C LEU A 126 10.72 -10.11 18.65
N VAL A 127 11.18 -9.97 17.41
CA VAL A 127 10.54 -9.20 16.35
C VAL A 127 9.77 -10.15 15.45
N VAL A 128 8.43 -10.04 15.47
CA VAL A 128 7.54 -10.92 14.69
C VAL A 128 7.66 -10.65 13.20
N PHE A 129 7.71 -9.37 12.83
CA PHE A 129 7.94 -8.92 11.46
C PHE A 129 8.46 -7.48 11.44
N THR A 130 9.06 -7.12 10.31
CA THR A 130 9.53 -5.77 9.96
C THR A 130 8.99 -5.37 8.59
N GLU A 131 9.19 -4.14 8.17
CA GLU A 131 8.87 -3.64 6.82
C GLU A 131 9.45 -4.48 5.67
N LYS A 132 10.56 -5.21 5.93
CA LYS A 132 11.24 -6.02 4.90
C LYS A 132 10.53 -7.32 4.58
N ASN A 133 9.73 -7.83 5.51
CA ASN A 133 9.08 -9.13 5.41
C ASN A 133 7.58 -9.09 5.65
N ASN A 134 6.99 -7.89 5.74
CA ASN A 134 5.56 -7.66 5.86
C ASN A 134 5.12 -6.59 4.87
N ASP A 135 4.14 -6.90 4.04
CA ASP A 135 3.57 -6.00 3.05
C ASP A 135 2.05 -6.11 3.11
N LEU A 136 1.40 -5.04 3.58
CA LEU A 136 -0.05 -4.97 3.74
C LEU A 136 -0.56 -3.69 3.10
N TYR A 137 -1.44 -3.82 2.12
CA TYR A 137 -2.12 -2.69 1.51
C TYR A 137 -3.55 -3.04 1.10
N TYR A 138 -4.34 -2.03 0.88
CA TYR A 138 -5.69 -2.15 0.35
C TYR A 138 -5.76 -1.55 -1.05
N THR A 139 -6.50 -2.21 -1.95
CA THR A 139 -6.78 -1.69 -3.28
C THR A 139 -8.11 -0.95 -3.25
N LEU A 140 -8.08 0.33 -3.57
CA LEU A 140 -9.23 1.21 -3.68
C LEU A 140 -9.61 1.38 -5.15
N ASN A 141 -10.82 0.99 -5.52
CA ASN A 141 -11.35 1.19 -6.88
C ASN A 141 -11.99 2.57 -6.97
N THR A 142 -11.25 3.54 -7.48
CA THR A 142 -11.69 4.94 -7.61
C THR A 142 -12.23 5.22 -9.02
N PRO A 143 -12.93 6.35 -9.24
CA PRO A 143 -13.33 6.78 -10.59
C PRO A 143 -12.16 6.99 -11.57
N LYS A 144 -10.95 7.16 -11.07
CA LYS A 144 -9.72 7.33 -11.88
C LYS A 144 -8.95 6.03 -12.12
N GLY A 145 -9.32 4.94 -11.44
CA GLY A 145 -8.65 3.65 -11.52
C GLY A 145 -8.46 3.00 -10.17
N SER A 146 -7.82 1.84 -10.16
CA SER A 146 -7.52 1.10 -8.93
C SER A 146 -6.15 1.51 -8.40
N PHE A 147 -6.11 1.95 -7.14
CA PHE A 147 -4.88 2.38 -6.47
C PHE A 147 -4.69 1.64 -5.16
N ASN A 148 -3.45 1.33 -4.85
CA ASN A 148 -3.09 0.72 -3.59
C ASN A 148 -2.82 1.81 -2.55
N THR A 149 -3.20 1.54 -1.30
CA THR A 149 -3.02 2.49 -0.18
C THR A 149 -1.55 2.79 0.11
N ASP A 150 -0.60 1.90 -0.24
CA ASP A 150 0.84 2.10 -0.13
C ASP A 150 1.39 3.31 -0.91
N LYS A 151 0.60 3.85 -1.86
CA LYS A 151 0.94 5.05 -2.64
C LYS A 151 0.61 6.36 -1.92
N PHE A 152 -0.16 6.30 -0.84
CA PHE A 152 -0.70 7.49 -0.19
C PHE A 152 -0.10 7.71 1.20
N TYR A 153 0.01 8.98 1.58
CA TYR A 153 0.41 9.40 2.91
C TYR A 153 -0.82 9.70 3.75
N PHE A 154 -0.92 8.99 4.86
CA PHE A 154 -1.97 9.13 5.85
C PHE A 154 -1.56 10.16 6.90
N GLU A 155 -2.53 10.88 7.43
CA GLU A 155 -2.36 11.81 8.52
C GLU A 155 -2.64 11.09 9.85
N PRO A 156 -1.68 11.07 10.79
CA PRO A 156 -1.91 10.51 12.10
C PRO A 156 -2.78 11.46 12.93
N VAL A 157 -3.89 10.97 13.43
CA VAL A 157 -4.83 11.72 14.29
C VAL A 157 -5.21 10.89 15.50
N ASN A 158 -5.58 11.54 16.60
CA ASN A 158 -5.96 10.87 17.85
C ASN A 158 -4.92 9.85 18.33
N VAL A 159 -3.64 10.20 18.24
CA VAL A 159 -2.52 9.34 18.64
C VAL A 159 -2.34 9.40 20.14
N THR A 160 -2.32 8.21 20.75
CA THR A 160 -1.93 7.97 22.15
C THR A 160 -0.93 6.82 22.19
N ASP A 161 -0.46 6.41 23.36
CA ASP A 161 0.43 5.25 23.50
C ASP A 161 -0.22 3.94 23.02
N THR A 162 -1.55 3.85 23.07
CA THR A 162 -2.29 2.61 22.79
C THR A 162 -3.27 2.70 21.61
N THR A 163 -3.50 3.88 21.08
CA THR A 163 -4.45 4.09 19.97
C THR A 163 -3.91 5.04 18.93
N ALA A 164 -4.23 4.82 17.68
CA ALA A 164 -3.98 5.77 16.59
C ALA A 164 -5.02 5.61 15.50
N THR A 165 -5.35 6.74 14.87
CA THR A 165 -6.12 6.76 13.62
C THR A 165 -5.22 7.30 12.53
N LEU A 166 -5.01 6.53 11.46
CA LEU A 166 -4.33 6.95 10.24
C LEU A 166 -5.40 7.36 9.23
N ARG A 167 -5.49 8.66 8.93
CA ARG A 167 -6.53 9.24 8.08
C ARG A 167 -6.03 9.46 6.66
N LEU A 168 -6.70 8.87 5.68
CA LEU A 168 -6.58 9.23 4.27
C LEU A 168 -7.79 10.11 3.91
N ARG A 169 -7.54 11.41 3.72
CA ARG A 169 -8.58 12.37 3.39
C ARG A 169 -8.39 12.89 1.98
N ALA A 170 -9.41 12.73 1.14
CA ALA A 170 -9.46 13.28 -0.20
C ALA A 170 -9.81 14.79 -0.17
N SER A 171 -9.51 15.52 -1.24
CA SER A 171 -9.75 16.97 -1.35
C SER A 171 -11.24 17.35 -1.31
N ASP A 172 -12.14 16.41 -1.64
CA ASP A 172 -13.60 16.56 -1.56
C ASP A 172 -14.18 16.27 -0.16
N GLY A 173 -13.30 15.91 0.80
CA GLY A 173 -13.67 15.63 2.19
C GLY A 173 -14.09 14.18 2.45
N ALA A 174 -14.00 13.28 1.47
CA ALA A 174 -14.12 11.84 1.71
C ALA A 174 -12.95 11.33 2.55
N GLU A 175 -13.21 10.37 3.46
CA GLU A 175 -12.20 9.84 4.36
C GLU A 175 -12.22 8.30 4.37
N PHE A 176 -11.02 7.72 4.37
CA PHE A 176 -10.74 6.31 4.57
C PHE A 176 -9.69 6.19 5.67
N ASN A 177 -10.10 5.70 6.83
CA ASN A 177 -9.29 5.77 8.05
C ASN A 177 -8.97 4.37 8.55
N PHE A 178 -7.72 4.13 8.94
CA PHE A 178 -7.31 2.96 9.69
C PHE A 178 -7.26 3.30 11.18
N VAL A 179 -8.00 2.56 11.99
CA VAL A 179 -8.06 2.76 13.43
C VAL A 179 -7.41 1.56 14.12
N TYR A 180 -6.39 1.83 14.91
CA TYR A 180 -5.64 0.86 15.69
C TYR A 180 -5.83 1.11 17.18
N ALA A 181 -6.07 0.05 17.95
CA ALA A 181 -6.17 0.14 19.40
C ALA A 181 -5.64 -1.14 20.07
N LEU A 182 -4.69 -1.01 20.99
CA LEU A 182 -4.28 -2.09 21.88
C LEU A 182 -5.36 -2.33 22.93
N THR A 183 -5.73 -3.60 23.17
CA THR A 183 -6.92 -3.93 23.96
C THR A 183 -6.70 -3.89 25.49
N GLY A 184 -5.47 -3.79 25.94
CA GLY A 184 -5.16 -3.74 27.39
C GLY A 184 -3.66 -3.68 27.65
N PRO A 185 -3.27 -3.46 28.93
CA PRO A 185 -1.87 -3.26 29.30
C PRO A 185 -1.00 -4.50 29.07
N ASP A 186 -1.54 -5.71 29.22
CA ASP A 186 -0.82 -6.98 29.11
C ASP A 186 -1.37 -7.86 27.96
N SER A 187 -2.02 -7.23 26.99
CA SER A 187 -2.66 -7.92 25.85
C SER A 187 -1.83 -7.81 24.58
N TYR A 188 -1.71 -8.92 23.86
CA TYR A 188 -1.13 -8.98 22.50
C TYR A 188 -2.18 -8.71 21.41
N LEU A 189 -3.44 -8.48 21.78
CA LEU A 189 -4.52 -8.24 20.83
C LEU A 189 -4.56 -6.78 20.39
N VAL A 190 -4.70 -6.59 19.10
CA VAL A 190 -4.88 -5.31 18.44
C VAL A 190 -6.26 -5.27 17.80
N ASN A 191 -7.08 -4.33 18.22
CA ASN A 191 -8.31 -4.01 17.49
C ASN A 191 -7.91 -3.16 16.28
N TYR A 192 -8.33 -3.62 15.12
CA TYR A 192 -8.13 -2.92 13.86
C TYR A 192 -9.48 -2.75 13.16
N SER A 193 -9.77 -1.55 12.74
CA SER A 193 -10.96 -1.27 11.94
C SER A 193 -10.69 -0.26 10.83
N ILE A 194 -11.49 -0.34 9.79
CA ILE A 194 -11.54 0.65 8.72
C ILE A 194 -12.80 1.49 8.92
N GLU A 195 -12.63 2.79 9.12
CA GLU A 195 -13.73 3.74 9.24
C GLU A 195 -13.76 4.65 8.02
N THR A 196 -14.94 4.89 7.49
CA THR A 196 -15.10 5.69 6.27
C THR A 196 -16.11 6.80 6.46
N LYS A 197 -15.91 7.91 5.72
CA LYS A 197 -16.85 9.03 5.69
C LYS A 197 -16.96 9.55 4.26
N ASN A 198 -18.20 9.69 3.76
CA ASN A 198 -18.50 10.15 2.40
C ASN A 198 -17.72 9.35 1.33
N ILE A 199 -17.50 8.06 1.58
CA ILE A 199 -16.59 7.20 0.80
C ILE A 199 -17.09 6.96 -0.63
N GLU A 200 -18.38 7.11 -0.88
CA GLU A 200 -19.05 6.95 -2.16
C GLU A 200 -18.52 7.90 -3.26
N ASN A 201 -17.87 8.98 -2.87
CA ASN A 201 -17.22 9.89 -3.80
C ASN A 201 -15.76 9.47 -4.11
N MET A 202 -15.16 8.68 -3.22
CA MET A 202 -13.76 8.25 -3.34
C MET A 202 -13.64 6.91 -4.07
N ILE A 203 -14.55 5.95 -3.80
CA ILE A 203 -14.50 4.60 -4.37
C ILE A 203 -15.80 4.26 -5.11
N ASN A 204 -15.68 3.48 -6.20
CA ASN A 204 -16.80 3.10 -7.06
C ASN A 204 -17.68 2.01 -6.49
N ASP A 205 -17.11 1.15 -5.65
CA ASP A 205 -17.82 0.04 -5.05
C ASP A 205 -17.51 -0.04 -3.53
N ARG A 206 -18.34 -0.80 -2.82
CA ARG A 206 -18.21 -0.96 -1.36
C ARG A 206 -17.23 -2.06 -0.97
N THR A 207 -16.56 -2.68 -1.95
CA THR A 207 -15.62 -3.75 -1.72
C THR A 207 -14.20 -3.19 -1.74
N VAL A 208 -13.44 -3.47 -0.71
CA VAL A 208 -12.03 -3.11 -0.61
C VAL A 208 -11.24 -4.41 -0.55
N LEU A 209 -10.30 -4.58 -1.48
CA LEU A 209 -9.45 -5.77 -1.53
C LEU A 209 -8.25 -5.57 -0.61
N MET A 210 -8.11 -6.42 0.40
CA MET A 210 -6.94 -6.49 1.26
C MET A 210 -5.89 -7.39 0.60
N ASN A 211 -4.68 -6.90 0.48
CA ASN A 211 -3.52 -7.66 0.05
C ASN A 211 -2.53 -7.71 1.21
N TRP A 212 -2.24 -8.91 1.70
CA TRP A 212 -1.30 -9.12 2.78
C TRP A 212 -0.32 -10.22 2.41
N ARG A 213 0.95 -9.86 2.37
CA ARG A 213 2.06 -10.77 2.13
C ARG A 213 3.02 -10.70 3.31
N GLN A 214 3.31 -11.83 3.90
CA GLN A 214 4.25 -11.91 5.01
C GLN A 214 5.21 -13.08 4.79
N SER A 215 6.50 -12.82 4.98
CA SER A 215 7.52 -13.86 5.08
C SER A 215 7.90 -14.01 6.54
N LEU A 216 7.57 -15.16 7.14
CA LEU A 216 7.83 -15.40 8.55
C LEU A 216 9.33 -15.58 8.79
N PRO A 217 9.99 -14.77 9.63
CA PRO A 217 11.36 -14.98 10.00
C PRO A 217 11.47 -16.22 10.91
N ARG A 218 12.65 -16.81 10.94
CA ARG A 218 12.93 -17.87 11.87
C ARG A 218 13.11 -17.28 13.28
N THR A 219 12.36 -17.81 14.24
CA THR A 219 12.40 -17.36 15.64
C THR A 219 12.92 -18.42 16.59
N GLU A 220 12.91 -19.70 16.16
CA GLU A 220 13.33 -20.86 16.98
C GLU A 220 14.61 -21.51 16.44
N LEU A 221 15.38 -22.15 17.32
CA LEU A 221 16.64 -22.80 16.94
C LEU A 221 16.42 -23.98 15.98
N GLY A 222 15.35 -24.73 16.16
CA GLY A 222 15.03 -25.95 15.38
C GLY A 222 14.08 -25.67 14.22
N ARG A 223 14.59 -25.55 12.98
CA ARG A 223 13.75 -25.32 11.78
C ARG A 223 12.67 -26.40 11.57
N ASP A 224 13.02 -27.67 11.79
CA ASP A 224 12.09 -28.77 11.63
C ASP A 224 11.01 -28.77 12.72
N PHE A 225 11.34 -28.28 13.90
CA PHE A 225 10.40 -28.09 14.99
C PHE A 225 9.42 -26.95 14.66
N GLU A 226 9.94 -25.79 14.28
CA GLU A 226 9.14 -24.63 13.89
C GLU A 226 8.20 -24.95 12.73
N GLY A 227 8.69 -25.64 11.69
CA GLY A 227 7.90 -26.07 10.54
C GLY A 227 6.73 -27.00 10.87
N ARG A 228 6.86 -27.87 11.90
CA ARG A 228 5.76 -28.76 12.34
C ARG A 228 4.61 -28.03 12.99
N TYR A 229 4.86 -26.86 13.59
CA TYR A 229 3.87 -26.07 14.30
C TYR A 229 3.39 -24.85 13.49
N SER A 230 3.95 -24.64 12.29
CA SER A 230 3.52 -23.59 11.37
C SER A 230 2.31 -24.10 10.58
N GLN A 231 1.12 -23.62 10.94
CA GLN A 231 -0.13 -23.96 10.26
C GLN A 231 -0.91 -22.68 9.95
N MET A 232 -1.60 -22.67 8.82
CA MET A 232 -2.50 -21.61 8.42
C MET A 232 -3.94 -22.08 8.52
N TYR A 233 -4.74 -21.35 9.26
CA TYR A 233 -6.18 -21.59 9.39
C TYR A 233 -6.95 -20.45 8.75
N TYR A 234 -8.05 -20.78 8.09
CA TYR A 234 -8.98 -19.81 7.54
C TYR A 234 -10.43 -20.18 7.82
N LYS A 235 -11.31 -19.21 7.74
CA LYS A 235 -12.74 -19.42 7.97
C LYS A 235 -13.56 -18.45 7.13
N TYR A 236 -14.45 -19.00 6.32
CA TYR A 236 -15.50 -18.20 5.69
C TYR A 236 -16.65 -17.93 6.67
N SER A 237 -17.33 -16.81 6.49
CA SER A 237 -18.51 -16.49 7.28
C SER A 237 -19.56 -17.60 7.16
N GLY A 238 -20.04 -18.11 8.31
CA GLY A 238 -21.03 -19.21 8.35
C GLY A 238 -20.46 -20.62 8.16
N HIS A 239 -19.15 -20.78 7.95
CA HIS A 239 -18.48 -22.08 7.79
C HIS A 239 -17.64 -22.47 9.02
N SER A 240 -17.22 -23.74 9.11
CA SER A 240 -16.23 -24.18 10.08
C SER A 240 -14.83 -23.64 9.74
N THR A 241 -13.93 -23.66 10.71
CA THR A 241 -12.53 -23.35 10.48
C THR A 241 -11.89 -24.50 9.69
N GLU A 242 -11.12 -24.14 8.67
CA GLU A 242 -10.35 -25.05 7.82
C GLU A 242 -8.87 -24.72 7.92
N ASP A 243 -7.98 -25.66 7.64
CA ASP A 243 -6.54 -25.47 7.63
C ASP A 243 -5.96 -25.69 6.23
N LEU A 244 -4.90 -24.94 5.94
CA LEU A 244 -4.06 -25.19 4.78
C LEU A 244 -2.89 -26.08 5.23
N SER A 245 -2.91 -27.34 4.82
CA SER A 245 -1.78 -28.23 5.05
C SER A 245 -0.57 -27.76 4.26
N SER A 246 0.61 -27.69 4.91
CA SER A 246 1.88 -27.37 4.24
C SER A 246 2.27 -28.39 3.16
N SER A 247 1.59 -29.54 3.11
CA SER A 247 1.76 -30.61 2.12
C SER A 247 0.76 -30.54 0.95
N SER A 248 -0.31 -29.75 1.04
CA SER A 248 -1.20 -29.53 -0.10
C SER A 248 -0.54 -28.55 -1.07
N ARG A 249 0.13 -29.10 -2.08
CA ARG A 249 0.39 -28.35 -3.32
C ARG A 249 -0.90 -28.40 -4.11
N ASP A 250 -1.61 -27.29 -4.16
CA ASP A 250 -2.59 -27.11 -5.23
C ASP A 250 -1.81 -26.82 -6.51
N ASP A 251 -1.86 -27.78 -7.43
CA ASP A 251 -1.36 -27.65 -8.80
C ASP A 251 -2.27 -26.70 -9.62
#